data_9569b4044b300244c52ad2faf8ce3fbc
#
_entry.id   9569b4044b300244c52ad2faf8ce3fbc
#
_cell.length_a   1.000
_cell.length_b   1.000
_cell.length_c   1.000
_cell.angle_alpha   90.00
_cell.angle_beta   90.00
_cell.angle_gamma   90.00
#
_symmetry.space_group_name_H-M   'P 1'
#
loop_
_entity.id
_entity.type
_entity.pdbx_description
1 polymer ?
#
loop_
_entity_poly.entity_id
_entity_poly.type
_entity_poly.pdbx_seq_one_letter_code
_entity_poly.pdbx_strand_id
1 'polypeptide(L)'
;MLQLIETINNAVNNFIWGVPAMICIFGVGLYLSLRTRFLQIRKFPYAIRTTLGRMFRKRDASDGAITPFQAVCTALAATVGTGNIAGVAGAIAIGAPGAVFWMWVSALLGMCTKFAEVTLAVFYHEKNANGELVGGPMYYIKNGLSKKWHFLAYLFAAFGVLTVFGTGNATQVNTITTAVNSALMNYHVISKDAVPTSNLIQGIIIAALVALILLGGVKRIAQVTEKLVPFMALFYIVLAIGVILLNLNRIPSVFVSILEGAFRPSAVTGGIVGSMLMSVKKGVSRGIFSNEAGLGTGSIAHACADTKKPVKQGMFGIFEVFTDTIVICTLTALVILCSGTSITYGQAAGAELTISGFTLTYGNWVSLLTAFAMCCFAFSTILGWGLYGARCIEFLFSERITKYFMAAYALVAILGATANLGLMWSIAETFNGLMAIPNLIALFLLSGKVVELTKEYFSGEGKTR
;
A
#
# COMPACT_ATOMS: atom_id res chain seq x y z
N MET A 1 8.07 0.98 32.18
CA MET A 1 8.57 1.61 30.94
C MET A 1 7.79 1.11 29.72
N LEU A 2 7.70 -0.19 29.44
CA LEU A 2 6.94 -0.74 28.31
C LEU A 2 5.46 -0.31 28.29
N GLN A 3 4.75 -0.41 29.41
CA GLN A 3 3.35 0.04 29.52
C GLN A 3 3.17 1.52 29.22
N LEU A 4 4.12 2.38 29.62
CA LEU A 4 4.07 3.81 29.31
C LEU A 4 4.24 4.04 27.80
N ILE A 5 5.20 3.34 27.17
CA ILE A 5 5.40 3.41 25.71
C ILE A 5 4.13 2.95 24.98
N GLU A 6 3.52 1.86 25.39
CA GLU A 6 2.29 1.33 24.83
C GLU A 6 1.13 2.31 24.98
N THR A 7 0.95 2.93 26.15
CA THR A 7 -0.09 3.92 26.41
C THR A 7 0.07 5.15 25.53
N ILE A 8 1.30 5.69 25.43
CA ILE A 8 1.60 6.84 24.58
C ILE A 8 1.37 6.48 23.11
N ASN A 9 1.90 5.34 22.68
CA ASN A 9 1.73 4.87 21.30
C ASN A 9 0.26 4.71 20.93
N ASN A 10 -0.55 4.10 21.79
CA ASN A 10 -1.97 3.90 21.56
C ASN A 10 -2.74 5.24 21.48
N ALA A 11 -2.39 6.22 22.32
CA ALA A 11 -2.98 7.55 22.25
C ALA A 11 -2.64 8.25 20.93
N VAL A 12 -1.39 8.21 20.49
CA VAL A 12 -0.94 8.80 19.23
C VAL A 12 -1.53 8.06 18.03
N ASN A 13 -1.55 6.73 18.04
CA ASN A 13 -2.12 5.90 16.99
C ASN A 13 -3.62 6.17 16.80
N ASN A 14 -4.39 6.23 17.92
CA ASN A 14 -5.81 6.55 17.89
C ASN A 14 -6.09 7.96 17.36
N PHE A 15 -5.21 8.93 17.61
CA PHE A 15 -5.34 10.28 17.05
C PHE A 15 -5.06 10.28 15.54
N ILE A 16 -3.97 9.65 15.11
CA ILE A 16 -3.50 9.67 13.71
C ILE A 16 -4.40 8.84 12.80
N TRP A 17 -4.90 7.70 13.25
CA TRP A 17 -5.88 6.89 12.52
C TRP A 17 -7.32 7.21 12.95
N GLY A 18 -7.47 8.31 13.70
CA GLY A 18 -8.75 8.84 14.16
C GLY A 18 -9.39 9.80 13.15
N VAL A 19 -10.53 10.35 13.56
CA VAL A 19 -11.34 11.30 12.78
C VAL A 19 -10.53 12.52 12.31
N PRO A 20 -9.66 13.17 13.13
CA PRO A 20 -8.93 14.35 12.70
C PRO A 20 -8.03 14.12 11.50
N ALA A 21 -7.23 13.06 11.52
CA ALA A 21 -6.33 12.76 10.41
C ALA A 21 -7.09 12.33 9.15
N MET A 22 -8.17 11.57 9.31
CA MET A 22 -9.05 11.23 8.18
C MET A 22 -9.62 12.50 7.52
N ILE A 23 -10.06 13.48 8.30
CA ILE A 23 -10.54 14.77 7.78
C ILE A 23 -9.43 15.48 7.00
N CYS A 24 -8.19 15.48 7.51
CA CYS A 24 -7.06 16.08 6.81
C CYS A 24 -6.75 15.37 5.49
N ILE A 25 -6.69 14.04 5.48
CA ILE A 25 -6.38 13.27 4.28
C ILE A 25 -7.50 13.44 3.23
N PHE A 26 -8.75 13.31 3.66
CA PHE A 26 -9.91 13.55 2.79
C PHE A 26 -9.98 15.00 2.33
N GLY A 27 -9.76 15.94 3.23
CA GLY A 27 -9.78 17.37 2.94
C GLY A 27 -8.75 17.75 1.87
N VAL A 28 -7.52 17.28 1.99
CA VAL A 28 -6.48 17.52 0.97
C VAL A 28 -6.83 16.82 -0.34
N GLY A 29 -7.32 15.57 -0.30
CA GLY A 29 -7.75 14.83 -1.48
C GLY A 29 -8.90 15.51 -2.22
N LEU A 30 -9.91 15.99 -1.47
CA LEU A 30 -11.03 16.75 -2.02
C LEU A 30 -10.57 18.11 -2.58
N TYR A 31 -9.74 18.84 -1.83
CA TYR A 31 -9.17 20.10 -2.25
C TYR A 31 -8.40 19.98 -3.57
N LEU A 32 -7.53 18.99 -3.68
CA LEU A 32 -6.80 18.69 -4.92
C LEU A 32 -7.75 18.30 -6.05
N SER A 33 -8.76 17.48 -5.77
CA SER A 33 -9.77 17.08 -6.74
C SER A 33 -10.54 18.28 -7.30
N LEU A 34 -10.97 19.20 -6.44
CA LEU A 34 -11.64 20.44 -6.84
C LEU A 34 -10.69 21.34 -7.68
N ARG A 35 -9.46 21.55 -7.23
CA ARG A 35 -8.47 22.39 -7.92
C ARG A 35 -8.07 21.83 -9.29
N THR A 36 -8.04 20.52 -9.45
CA THR A 36 -7.75 19.84 -10.73
C THR A 36 -9.02 19.54 -11.53
N ARG A 37 -10.21 19.99 -11.05
CA ARG A 37 -11.52 19.74 -11.64
C ARG A 37 -11.80 18.24 -11.81
N PHE A 38 -11.61 17.47 -10.76
CA PHE A 38 -11.79 16.01 -10.73
C PHE A 38 -11.04 15.30 -11.87
N LEU A 39 -9.76 15.61 -12.02
CA LEU A 39 -8.89 15.05 -13.03
C LEU A 39 -8.93 13.53 -13.06
N GLN A 40 -8.92 12.89 -11.89
CA GLN A 40 -8.96 11.43 -11.73
C GLN A 40 -10.18 10.79 -12.38
N ILE A 41 -11.30 11.51 -12.51
CA ILE A 41 -12.50 11.04 -13.22
C ILE A 41 -12.42 11.41 -14.71
N ARG A 42 -12.20 12.68 -15.02
CA ARG A 42 -12.23 13.19 -16.40
C ARG A 42 -11.13 12.62 -17.29
N LYS A 43 -9.98 12.32 -16.72
CA LYS A 43 -8.82 11.79 -17.45
C LYS A 43 -8.52 10.32 -17.09
N PHE A 44 -9.48 9.65 -16.44
CA PHE A 44 -9.34 8.23 -16.09
C PHE A 44 -9.06 7.33 -17.31
N PRO A 45 -9.80 7.43 -18.44
CA PRO A 45 -9.48 6.62 -19.62
C PRO A 45 -8.07 6.88 -20.15
N TYR A 46 -7.60 8.13 -20.05
CA TYR A 46 -6.23 8.47 -20.42
C TYR A 46 -5.20 7.84 -19.48
N ALA A 47 -5.46 7.84 -18.17
CA ALA A 47 -4.59 7.18 -17.17
C ALA A 47 -4.46 5.68 -17.46
N ILE A 48 -5.58 4.98 -17.65
CA ILE A 48 -5.60 3.55 -17.97
C ILE A 48 -4.84 3.26 -19.28
N ARG A 49 -5.16 3.99 -20.36
CA ARG A 49 -4.49 3.81 -21.66
C ARG A 49 -2.99 4.10 -21.59
N THR A 50 -2.59 5.11 -20.81
CA THR A 50 -1.19 5.48 -20.66
C THR A 50 -0.40 4.41 -19.90
N THR A 51 -0.99 3.81 -18.85
CA THR A 51 -0.34 2.77 -18.05
C THR A 51 -0.30 1.45 -18.80
N LEU A 52 -1.44 0.93 -19.25
CA LEU A 52 -1.50 -0.34 -19.98
C LEU A 52 -0.74 -0.30 -21.29
N GLY A 53 -0.77 0.83 -22.02
CA GLY A 53 0.01 1.01 -23.24
C GLY A 53 1.52 1.01 -23.06
N ARG A 54 2.02 1.21 -21.83
CA ARG A 54 3.44 1.09 -21.46
C ARG A 54 3.84 -0.32 -21.10
N MET A 55 2.91 -1.12 -20.58
CA MET A 55 3.12 -2.51 -20.19
C MET A 55 3.66 -3.38 -21.37
N PHE A 56 3.23 -3.04 -22.58
CA PHE A 56 3.61 -3.78 -23.80
C PHE A 56 4.76 -3.15 -24.61
N ARG A 57 5.33 -2.02 -24.14
CA ARG A 57 6.42 -1.34 -24.85
C ARG A 57 7.73 -1.57 -24.12
N LYS A 58 8.61 -2.36 -24.72
CA LYS A 58 10.01 -2.45 -24.27
C LYS A 58 10.69 -1.09 -24.46
N ARG A 59 11.27 -0.57 -23.41
CA ARG A 59 12.11 0.63 -23.42
C ARG A 59 13.19 0.44 -22.38
N ASP A 60 14.42 0.74 -22.75
CA ASP A 60 15.51 0.81 -21.80
C ASP A 60 15.48 2.14 -21.08
N ALA A 61 15.78 2.13 -19.80
CA ALA A 61 15.96 3.33 -18.99
C ALA A 61 17.42 3.79 -19.09
N SER A 62 17.64 5.10 -18.91
CA SER A 62 18.98 5.66 -18.78
C SER A 62 19.68 5.10 -17.55
N ASP A 63 21.02 5.25 -17.52
CA ASP A 63 21.79 4.82 -16.35
C ASP A 63 21.35 5.57 -15.08
N GLY A 64 21.24 4.83 -13.98
CA GLY A 64 20.76 5.36 -12.70
C GLY A 64 19.25 5.54 -12.59
N ALA A 65 18.46 5.16 -13.59
CA ALA A 65 17.00 5.26 -13.60
C ALA A 65 16.34 3.91 -13.89
N ILE A 66 15.01 3.86 -13.71
CA ILE A 66 14.14 2.73 -14.08
C ILE A 66 13.07 3.20 -15.06
N THR A 67 12.45 2.27 -15.80
CA THR A 67 11.39 2.66 -16.73
C THR A 67 10.14 3.15 -15.97
N PRO A 68 9.30 3.99 -16.59
CA PRO A 68 8.04 4.40 -15.97
C PRO A 68 7.12 3.25 -15.56
N PHE A 69 7.15 2.13 -16.28
CA PHE A 69 6.38 0.94 -15.93
C PHE A 69 7.01 0.19 -14.74
N GLN A 70 8.33 0.06 -14.70
CA GLN A 70 9.04 -0.49 -13.54
C GLN A 70 8.77 0.33 -12.26
N ALA A 71 8.71 1.66 -12.38
CA ALA A 71 8.41 2.53 -11.25
C ALA A 71 7.00 2.27 -10.69
N VAL A 72 5.97 2.14 -11.54
CA VAL A 72 4.62 1.82 -11.07
C VAL A 72 4.53 0.39 -10.51
N CYS A 73 5.22 -0.58 -11.11
CA CYS A 73 5.27 -1.94 -10.54
C CYS A 73 5.96 -1.95 -9.17
N THR A 74 7.00 -1.15 -8.98
CA THR A 74 7.68 -1.05 -7.68
C THR A 74 6.79 -0.36 -6.63
N ALA A 75 6.02 0.67 -7.01
CA ALA A 75 5.05 1.30 -6.14
C ALA A 75 3.90 0.32 -5.80
N LEU A 76 3.33 -0.37 -6.81
CA LEU A 76 2.32 -1.40 -6.59
C LEU A 76 2.83 -2.59 -5.76
N ALA A 77 4.12 -2.91 -5.84
CA ALA A 77 4.72 -3.94 -4.98
C ALA A 77 4.61 -3.59 -3.51
N ALA A 78 4.76 -2.31 -3.15
CA ALA A 78 4.63 -1.84 -1.79
C ALA A 78 3.17 -1.75 -1.33
N THR A 79 2.26 -1.27 -2.20
CA THR A 79 0.85 -1.02 -1.87
C THR A 79 0.00 -2.28 -1.94
N VAL A 80 0.13 -3.10 -3.00
CA VAL A 80 -0.61 -4.36 -3.14
C VAL A 80 0.05 -5.44 -2.30
N GLY A 81 -0.37 -5.54 -1.06
CA GLY A 81 0.20 -6.41 -0.05
C GLY A 81 -0.85 -7.11 0.82
N THR A 82 -0.45 -7.45 2.03
CA THR A 82 -1.35 -8.07 3.01
C THR A 82 -2.52 -7.18 3.41
N GLY A 83 -2.39 -5.85 3.24
CA GLY A 83 -3.46 -4.89 3.47
C GLY A 83 -4.70 -5.13 2.61
N ASN A 84 -4.52 -5.54 1.36
CA ASN A 84 -5.61 -5.84 0.42
C ASN A 84 -6.39 -7.11 0.78
N ILE A 85 -5.82 -7.97 1.59
CA ILE A 85 -6.42 -9.24 2.01
C ILE A 85 -6.88 -9.15 3.47
N ALA A 86 -5.96 -9.04 4.41
CA ALA A 86 -6.25 -8.95 5.83
C ALA A 86 -6.89 -7.62 6.25
N GLY A 87 -6.47 -6.51 5.63
CA GLY A 87 -7.02 -5.19 5.93
C GLY A 87 -8.49 -5.06 5.52
N VAL A 88 -8.87 -5.61 4.37
CA VAL A 88 -10.26 -5.63 3.90
C VAL A 88 -11.13 -6.52 4.81
N ALA A 89 -10.63 -7.70 5.18
CA ALA A 89 -11.31 -8.58 6.13
C ALA A 89 -11.56 -7.89 7.47
N GLY A 90 -10.55 -7.22 8.02
CA GLY A 90 -10.68 -6.44 9.25
C GLY A 90 -11.61 -5.23 9.12
N ALA A 91 -11.65 -4.57 7.96
CA ALA A 91 -12.60 -3.49 7.69
C ALA A 91 -14.05 -3.99 7.74
N ILE A 92 -14.33 -5.11 7.08
CA ILE A 92 -15.67 -5.71 7.05
C ILE A 92 -16.08 -6.21 8.44
N ALA A 93 -15.19 -6.91 9.16
CA ALA A 93 -15.51 -7.48 10.46
C ALA A 93 -15.85 -6.40 11.52
N ILE A 94 -15.12 -5.27 11.54
CA ILE A 94 -15.34 -4.20 12.54
C ILE A 94 -16.26 -3.10 12.01
N GLY A 95 -16.18 -2.77 10.72
CA GLY A 95 -16.91 -1.65 10.11
C GLY A 95 -18.16 -2.05 9.34
N ALA A 96 -18.56 -3.33 9.37
CA ALA A 96 -19.62 -3.93 8.56
C ALA A 96 -19.29 -3.95 7.03
N PRO A 97 -20.08 -4.61 6.18
CA PRO A 97 -19.89 -4.58 4.72
C PRO A 97 -19.79 -3.19 4.13
N GLY A 98 -20.47 -2.19 4.74
CA GLY A 98 -20.43 -0.79 4.32
C GLY A 98 -19.05 -0.13 4.39
N ALA A 99 -18.11 -0.69 5.13
CA ALA A 99 -16.73 -0.21 5.13
C ALA A 99 -16.12 -0.26 3.70
N VAL A 100 -16.54 -1.22 2.86
CA VAL A 100 -16.11 -1.34 1.46
C VAL A 100 -16.52 -0.12 0.64
N PHE A 101 -17.74 0.39 0.82
CA PHE A 101 -18.19 1.64 0.18
C PHE A 101 -17.28 2.81 0.54
N TRP A 102 -16.92 2.95 1.81
CA TRP A 102 -16.05 4.03 2.27
C TRP A 102 -14.60 3.85 1.83
N MET A 103 -14.14 2.62 1.57
CA MET A 103 -12.88 2.36 0.88
C MET A 103 -12.92 2.90 -0.57
N TRP A 104 -14.04 2.72 -1.30
CA TRP A 104 -14.18 3.28 -2.65
C TRP A 104 -14.16 4.80 -2.66
N VAL A 105 -14.87 5.44 -1.73
CA VAL A 105 -14.85 6.90 -1.58
C VAL A 105 -13.44 7.39 -1.28
N SER A 106 -12.73 6.72 -0.38
CA SER A 106 -11.33 6.99 -0.05
C SER A 106 -10.43 6.88 -1.29
N ALA A 107 -10.56 5.80 -2.05
CA ALA A 107 -9.77 5.59 -3.26
C ALA A 107 -10.05 6.65 -4.34
N LEU A 108 -11.30 7.07 -4.51
CA LEU A 108 -11.67 8.10 -5.49
C LEU A 108 -10.94 9.43 -5.22
N LEU A 109 -10.87 9.85 -3.97
CA LEU A 109 -10.11 11.04 -3.56
C LEU A 109 -8.61 10.75 -3.56
N GLY A 110 -8.21 9.58 -3.10
CA GLY A 110 -6.83 9.11 -3.06
C GLY A 110 -6.15 9.06 -4.44
N MET A 111 -6.90 8.76 -5.50
CA MET A 111 -6.38 8.82 -6.87
C MET A 111 -5.84 10.21 -7.24
N CYS A 112 -6.51 11.28 -6.83
CA CYS A 112 -6.04 12.64 -7.07
C CYS A 112 -4.85 13.01 -6.18
N THR A 113 -4.88 12.56 -4.92
CA THR A 113 -3.77 12.76 -3.99
C THR A 113 -2.51 12.07 -4.50
N LYS A 114 -2.59 10.79 -4.87
CA LYS A 114 -1.48 10.04 -5.45
C LYS A 114 -0.97 10.66 -6.75
N PHE A 115 -1.88 11.14 -7.62
CA PHE A 115 -1.50 11.89 -8.81
C PHE A 115 -0.63 13.10 -8.48
N ALA A 116 -1.01 13.88 -7.47
CA ALA A 116 -0.26 15.05 -7.03
C ALA A 116 1.11 14.65 -6.45
N GLU A 117 1.16 13.65 -5.57
CA GLU A 117 2.38 13.10 -4.99
C GLU A 117 3.38 12.69 -6.06
N VAL A 118 2.94 11.87 -7.01
CA VAL A 118 3.79 11.36 -8.10
C VAL A 118 4.25 12.48 -9.03
N THR A 119 3.34 13.41 -9.37
CA THR A 119 3.68 14.56 -10.22
C THR A 119 4.76 15.42 -9.58
N LEU A 120 4.62 15.76 -8.30
CA LEU A 120 5.62 16.55 -7.57
C LEU A 120 6.94 15.78 -7.39
N ALA A 121 6.87 14.50 -7.08
CA ALA A 121 8.07 13.68 -6.86
C ALA A 121 8.94 13.57 -8.12
N VAL A 122 8.30 13.44 -9.30
CA VAL A 122 9.03 13.42 -10.58
C VAL A 122 9.47 14.82 -11.01
N PHE A 123 8.73 15.87 -10.66
CA PHE A 123 9.12 17.24 -10.99
C PHE A 123 10.33 17.71 -10.18
N TYR A 124 10.39 17.35 -8.91
CA TYR A 124 11.45 17.76 -7.97
C TYR A 124 12.50 16.68 -7.69
N HIS A 125 12.58 15.62 -8.49
CA HIS A 125 13.60 14.60 -8.32
C HIS A 125 15.01 15.14 -8.62
N GLU A 126 15.99 14.55 -7.99
CA GLU A 126 17.41 14.87 -8.14
C GLU A 126 18.19 13.65 -8.60
N LYS A 127 19.46 13.85 -8.96
CA LYS A 127 20.43 12.76 -9.10
C LYS A 127 21.32 12.72 -7.87
N ASN A 128 21.48 11.55 -7.27
CA ASN A 128 22.44 11.34 -6.20
C ASN A 128 23.88 11.26 -6.74
N ALA A 129 24.88 11.11 -5.85
CA ALA A 129 26.27 11.06 -6.24
C ALA A 129 26.63 9.81 -7.09
N ASN A 130 25.80 8.76 -7.02
CA ASN A 130 25.92 7.59 -7.90
C ASN A 130 25.23 7.79 -9.26
N GLY A 131 24.63 8.94 -9.53
CA GLY A 131 23.89 9.24 -10.75
C GLY A 131 22.48 8.65 -10.79
N GLU A 132 21.98 8.05 -9.70
CA GLU A 132 20.63 7.50 -9.61
C GLU A 132 19.59 8.61 -9.39
N LEU A 133 18.40 8.45 -9.99
CA LEU A 133 17.28 9.33 -9.72
C LEU A 133 16.69 9.04 -8.32
N VAL A 134 16.57 10.10 -7.53
CA VAL A 134 16.02 10.09 -6.17
C VAL A 134 14.98 11.18 -5.99
N GLY A 135 13.93 10.89 -5.24
CA GLY A 135 12.84 11.83 -5.03
C GLY A 135 11.83 11.33 -3.99
N GLY A 136 10.68 11.94 -3.96
CA GLY A 136 9.63 11.67 -2.98
C GLY A 136 9.36 12.89 -2.11
N PRO A 137 8.57 12.73 -1.02
CA PRO A 137 8.17 13.85 -0.17
C PRO A 137 9.31 14.69 0.37
N MET A 138 10.40 14.05 0.83
CA MET A 138 11.56 14.75 1.33
C MET A 138 12.19 15.68 0.28
N TYR A 139 12.18 15.30 -0.99
CA TYR A 139 12.76 16.12 -2.06
C TYR A 139 11.83 17.23 -2.53
N TYR A 140 10.53 16.97 -2.72
CA TYR A 140 9.64 18.07 -3.12
C TYR A 140 9.35 19.06 -1.97
N ILE A 141 9.50 18.66 -0.70
CA ILE A 141 9.51 19.60 0.43
C ILE A 141 10.78 20.44 0.38
N LYS A 142 11.95 19.82 0.24
CA LYS A 142 13.25 20.49 0.18
C LYS A 142 13.34 21.49 -0.99
N ASN A 143 12.91 21.05 -2.20
CA ASN A 143 13.11 21.80 -3.42
C ASN A 143 11.92 22.70 -3.81
N GLY A 144 10.73 22.40 -3.31
CA GLY A 144 9.50 23.12 -3.66
C GLY A 144 9.05 24.14 -2.63
N LEU A 145 9.48 24.00 -1.35
CA LEU A 145 9.08 24.86 -0.27
C LEU A 145 10.24 25.75 0.23
N SER A 146 9.90 26.84 0.92
CA SER A 146 10.89 27.71 1.54
C SER A 146 11.62 27.00 2.70
N LYS A 147 12.85 27.46 3.02
CA LYS A 147 13.73 26.85 4.05
C LYS A 147 13.06 26.60 5.40
N LYS A 148 12.10 27.44 5.80
CA LYS A 148 11.34 27.26 7.06
C LYS A 148 10.55 25.94 7.14
N TRP A 149 10.24 25.33 6.01
CA TRP A 149 9.49 24.08 5.93
C TRP A 149 10.37 22.82 5.76
N HIS A 150 11.70 23.00 5.59
CA HIS A 150 12.59 21.86 5.32
C HIS A 150 12.62 20.84 6.45
N PHE A 151 12.32 21.24 7.70
CA PHE A 151 12.22 20.30 8.82
C PHE A 151 11.20 19.18 8.57
N LEU A 152 10.14 19.45 7.79
CA LEU A 152 9.14 18.44 7.41
C LEU A 152 9.75 17.33 6.54
N ALA A 153 10.75 17.64 5.71
CA ALA A 153 11.45 16.65 4.89
C ALA A 153 12.22 15.65 5.77
N TYR A 154 12.90 16.17 6.79
CA TYR A 154 13.64 15.34 7.76
C TYR A 154 12.69 14.51 8.63
N LEU A 155 11.56 15.08 9.07
CA LEU A 155 10.53 14.34 9.81
C LEU A 155 9.93 13.21 8.98
N PHE A 156 9.59 13.48 7.72
CA PHE A 156 9.08 12.46 6.81
C PHE A 156 10.08 11.30 6.67
N ALA A 157 11.34 11.62 6.39
CA ALA A 157 12.38 10.61 6.20
C ALA A 157 12.66 9.82 7.49
N ALA A 158 12.67 10.46 8.65
CA ALA A 158 12.86 9.81 9.95
C ALA A 158 11.71 8.83 10.26
N PHE A 159 10.46 9.26 10.10
CA PHE A 159 9.30 8.38 10.26
C PHE A 159 9.32 7.23 9.25
N GLY A 160 9.73 7.49 8.00
CA GLY A 160 9.90 6.48 6.97
C GLY A 160 10.87 5.39 7.40
N VAL A 161 12.05 5.73 7.89
CA VAL A 161 13.06 4.75 8.38
C VAL A 161 12.50 3.89 9.53
N LEU A 162 11.73 4.48 10.44
CA LEU A 162 11.13 3.73 11.56
C LEU A 162 9.99 2.80 11.10
N THR A 163 9.18 3.26 10.15
CA THR A 163 8.03 2.52 9.64
C THR A 163 8.43 1.26 8.88
N VAL A 164 9.48 1.33 8.05
CA VAL A 164 9.81 0.25 7.11
C VAL A 164 10.19 -1.06 7.80
N PHE A 165 10.79 -1.01 8.97
CA PHE A 165 11.17 -2.22 9.73
C PHE A 165 9.94 -3.00 10.23
N GLY A 166 8.91 -2.32 10.66
CA GLY A 166 7.66 -2.92 11.12
C GLY A 166 6.70 -3.21 9.96
N THR A 167 6.01 -2.18 9.47
CA THR A 167 4.94 -2.30 8.46
C THR A 167 5.46 -2.88 7.14
N GLY A 168 6.65 -2.45 6.70
CA GLY A 168 7.21 -2.86 5.42
C GLY A 168 7.92 -4.22 5.45
N ASN A 169 8.33 -4.72 6.61
CA ASN A 169 9.13 -5.95 6.71
C ASN A 169 8.52 -6.95 7.70
N ALA A 170 8.72 -6.74 9.01
CA ALA A 170 8.45 -7.74 10.03
C ALA A 170 7.01 -8.26 10.01
N THR A 171 6.01 -7.38 9.78
CA THR A 171 4.61 -7.79 9.67
C THR A 171 4.33 -8.61 8.41
N GLN A 172 5.00 -8.29 7.31
CA GLN A 172 4.87 -9.02 6.05
C GLN A 172 5.47 -10.42 6.19
N VAL A 173 6.65 -10.54 6.78
CA VAL A 173 7.30 -11.83 7.04
C VAL A 173 6.45 -12.68 7.97
N ASN A 174 5.90 -12.10 9.04
CA ASN A 174 4.99 -12.80 9.94
C ASN A 174 3.76 -13.33 9.20
N THR A 175 3.22 -12.56 8.27
CA THR A 175 2.09 -13.01 7.45
C THR A 175 2.48 -14.17 6.54
N ILE A 176 3.67 -14.14 5.91
CA ILE A 176 4.18 -15.25 5.10
C ILE A 176 4.28 -16.51 5.95
N THR A 177 4.97 -16.43 7.10
CA THR A 177 5.19 -17.60 7.96
C THR A 177 3.88 -18.18 8.48
N THR A 178 2.92 -17.33 8.85
CA THR A 178 1.60 -17.76 9.29
C THR A 178 0.83 -18.46 8.15
N ALA A 179 0.82 -17.91 6.95
CA ALA A 179 0.12 -18.49 5.81
C ALA A 179 0.73 -19.84 5.39
N VAL A 180 2.07 -19.91 5.31
CA VAL A 180 2.79 -21.14 4.96
C VAL A 180 2.58 -22.22 6.01
N ASN A 181 2.74 -21.88 7.30
CA ASN A 181 2.55 -22.86 8.38
C ASN A 181 1.10 -23.36 8.43
N SER A 182 0.11 -22.48 8.22
CA SER A 182 -1.29 -22.91 8.15
C SER A 182 -1.52 -23.90 7.02
N ALA A 183 -0.95 -23.67 5.84
CA ALA A 183 -1.04 -24.59 4.74
C ALA A 183 -0.34 -25.93 5.04
N LEU A 184 0.87 -25.90 5.57
CA LEU A 184 1.64 -27.10 5.92
C LEU A 184 0.96 -27.94 7.01
N MET A 185 0.33 -27.29 7.99
CA MET A 185 -0.45 -27.98 9.03
C MET A 185 -1.73 -28.60 8.46
N ASN A 186 -2.43 -27.90 7.55
CA ASN A 186 -3.62 -28.46 6.89
C ASN A 186 -3.34 -29.73 6.08
N TYR A 187 -2.12 -29.85 5.56
CA TYR A 187 -1.66 -31.07 4.85
C TYR A 187 -0.88 -32.05 5.73
N HIS A 188 -0.87 -31.83 7.06
CA HIS A 188 -0.18 -32.69 8.02
C HIS A 188 1.35 -32.85 7.77
N VAL A 189 1.97 -31.85 7.10
CA VAL A 189 3.42 -31.86 6.82
C VAL A 189 4.21 -31.48 8.06
N ILE A 190 3.68 -30.56 8.87
CA ILE A 190 4.30 -30.15 10.16
C ILE A 190 3.28 -30.23 11.30
N SER A 191 3.79 -30.50 12.51
CA SER A 191 3.01 -30.40 13.76
C SER A 191 3.09 -28.96 14.31
N LYS A 192 2.23 -28.65 15.30
CA LYS A 192 2.27 -27.36 16.01
C LYS A 192 3.61 -27.12 16.69
N ASP A 193 4.25 -28.15 17.19
CA ASP A 193 5.55 -28.06 17.89
C ASP A 193 6.70 -27.71 16.92
N ALA A 194 6.56 -28.01 15.64
CA ALA A 194 7.54 -27.68 14.61
C ALA A 194 7.42 -26.24 14.09
N VAL A 195 6.35 -25.50 14.43
CA VAL A 195 6.11 -24.13 13.94
C VAL A 195 7.27 -23.18 14.27
N PRO A 196 7.87 -23.13 15.46
CA PRO A 196 9.00 -22.23 15.74
C PRO A 196 10.22 -22.51 14.85
N THR A 197 10.54 -23.79 14.60
CA THR A 197 11.62 -24.18 13.70
C THR A 197 11.32 -23.81 12.26
N SER A 198 10.09 -24.05 11.80
CA SER A 198 9.60 -23.63 10.47
C SER A 198 9.72 -22.13 10.29
N ASN A 199 9.31 -21.34 11.27
CA ASN A 199 9.42 -19.88 11.26
C ASN A 199 10.87 -19.41 11.07
N LEU A 200 11.80 -20.00 11.84
CA LEU A 200 13.22 -19.65 11.73
C LEU A 200 13.78 -19.96 10.32
N ILE A 201 13.49 -21.15 9.80
CA ILE A 201 13.92 -21.56 8.46
C ILE A 201 13.35 -20.60 7.41
N GLN A 202 12.06 -20.31 7.44
CA GLN A 202 11.40 -19.36 6.53
C GLN A 202 12.01 -17.96 6.67
N GLY A 203 12.23 -17.48 7.89
CA GLY A 203 12.84 -16.19 8.16
C GLY A 203 14.24 -16.06 7.54
N ILE A 204 15.08 -17.09 7.64
CA ILE A 204 16.41 -17.11 7.02
C ILE A 204 16.31 -17.10 5.50
N ILE A 205 15.42 -17.89 4.90
CA ILE A 205 15.20 -17.95 3.45
C ILE A 205 14.75 -16.59 2.94
N ILE A 206 13.76 -15.97 3.60
CA ILE A 206 13.24 -14.66 3.23
C ILE A 206 14.33 -13.59 3.35
N ALA A 207 15.09 -13.60 4.46
CA ALA A 207 16.18 -12.65 4.66
C ALA A 207 17.25 -12.77 3.56
N ALA A 208 17.62 -13.99 3.17
CA ALA A 208 18.58 -14.23 2.10
C ALA A 208 18.07 -13.72 0.74
N LEU A 209 16.79 -13.99 0.40
CA LEU A 209 16.17 -13.53 -0.84
C LEU A 209 16.05 -12.00 -0.88
N VAL A 210 15.62 -11.39 0.24
CA VAL A 210 15.52 -9.93 0.38
C VAL A 210 16.89 -9.28 0.23
N ALA A 211 17.91 -9.80 0.93
CA ALA A 211 19.28 -9.30 0.80
C ALA A 211 19.80 -9.39 -0.64
N LEU A 212 19.60 -10.53 -1.29
CA LEU A 212 20.03 -10.76 -2.67
C LEU A 212 19.42 -9.73 -3.63
N ILE A 213 18.17 -9.34 -3.44
CA ILE A 213 17.48 -8.40 -4.33
C ILE A 213 17.82 -6.96 -3.96
N LEU A 214 17.69 -6.58 -2.68
CA LEU A 214 17.89 -5.20 -2.24
C LEU A 214 19.32 -4.71 -2.41
N LEU A 215 20.32 -5.54 -2.13
CA LEU A 215 21.73 -5.18 -2.33
C LEU A 215 22.11 -4.99 -3.80
N GLY A 216 21.28 -5.44 -4.73
CA GLY A 216 21.39 -5.15 -6.16
C GLY A 216 20.86 -3.77 -6.57
N GLY A 217 20.37 -2.97 -5.62
CA GLY A 217 19.88 -1.59 -5.83
C GLY A 217 18.57 -1.49 -6.58
N VAL A 218 18.17 -0.24 -6.91
CA VAL A 218 16.87 0.08 -7.49
C VAL A 218 16.56 -0.67 -8.78
N LYS A 219 17.57 -0.88 -9.63
CA LYS A 219 17.39 -1.60 -10.91
C LYS A 219 16.97 -3.05 -10.69
N ARG A 220 17.60 -3.75 -9.74
CA ARG A 220 17.27 -5.16 -9.44
C ARG A 220 15.89 -5.27 -8.79
N ILE A 221 15.57 -4.39 -7.85
CA ILE A 221 14.22 -4.31 -7.25
C ILE A 221 13.19 -4.14 -8.35
N ALA A 222 13.40 -3.18 -9.25
CA ALA A 222 12.48 -2.89 -10.35
C ALA A 222 12.30 -4.06 -11.33
N GLN A 223 13.38 -4.77 -11.66
CA GLN A 223 13.33 -5.97 -12.54
C GLN A 223 12.53 -7.12 -11.91
N VAL A 224 12.60 -7.29 -10.59
CA VAL A 224 11.83 -8.32 -9.88
C VAL A 224 10.38 -7.90 -9.79
N THR A 225 10.09 -6.67 -9.37
CA THR A 225 8.72 -6.18 -9.16
C THR A 225 7.95 -6.06 -10.47
N GLU A 226 8.61 -5.70 -11.59
CA GLU A 226 8.00 -5.65 -12.92
C GLU A 226 7.40 -6.99 -13.37
N LYS A 227 7.99 -8.11 -12.93
CA LYS A 227 7.49 -9.46 -13.23
C LYS A 227 6.54 -9.98 -12.17
N LEU A 228 6.92 -9.79 -10.91
CA LEU A 228 6.17 -10.33 -9.76
C LEU A 228 4.79 -9.68 -9.63
N VAL A 229 4.70 -8.35 -9.75
CA VAL A 229 3.44 -7.62 -9.48
C VAL A 229 2.33 -7.95 -10.50
N PRO A 230 2.55 -7.89 -11.81
CA PRO A 230 1.50 -8.30 -12.75
C PRO A 230 1.09 -9.77 -12.58
N PHE A 231 2.06 -10.65 -12.31
CA PHE A 231 1.80 -12.06 -12.08
C PHE A 231 0.93 -12.29 -10.84
N MET A 232 1.32 -11.74 -9.68
CA MET A 232 0.57 -11.93 -8.43
C MET A 232 -0.83 -11.32 -8.50
N ALA A 233 -0.95 -10.12 -9.10
CA ALA A 233 -2.23 -9.47 -9.27
C ALA A 233 -3.17 -10.29 -10.17
N LEU A 234 -2.69 -10.75 -11.34
CA LEU A 234 -3.47 -11.58 -12.25
C LEU A 234 -3.88 -12.90 -11.58
N PHE A 235 -2.94 -13.55 -10.90
CA PHE A 235 -3.19 -14.80 -10.18
C PHE A 235 -4.32 -14.64 -9.14
N TYR A 236 -4.23 -13.57 -8.31
CA TYR A 236 -5.26 -13.28 -7.31
C TYR A 236 -6.62 -12.91 -7.94
N ILE A 237 -6.60 -12.09 -8.99
CA ILE A 237 -7.81 -11.68 -9.71
C ILE A 237 -8.54 -12.93 -10.28
N VAL A 238 -7.82 -13.85 -10.88
CA VAL A 238 -8.40 -15.08 -11.46
C VAL A 238 -9.04 -15.93 -10.35
N LEU A 239 -8.35 -16.13 -9.22
CA LEU A 239 -8.90 -16.88 -8.09
C LEU A 239 -10.16 -16.20 -7.53
N ALA A 240 -10.13 -14.88 -7.35
CA ALA A 240 -11.24 -14.12 -6.78
C ALA A 240 -12.45 -14.10 -7.73
N ILE A 241 -12.23 -13.89 -9.03
CA ILE A 241 -13.30 -13.92 -10.04
C ILE A 241 -13.97 -15.29 -10.04
N GLY A 242 -13.22 -16.38 -9.91
CA GLY A 242 -13.80 -17.73 -9.83
C GLY A 242 -14.76 -17.90 -8.65
N VAL A 243 -14.42 -17.38 -7.45
CA VAL A 243 -15.36 -17.36 -6.30
C VAL A 243 -16.63 -16.59 -6.63
N ILE A 244 -16.49 -15.42 -7.26
CA ILE A 244 -17.62 -14.56 -7.63
C ILE A 244 -18.52 -15.26 -8.65
N LEU A 245 -17.94 -15.88 -9.69
CA LEU A 245 -18.69 -16.58 -10.72
C LEU A 245 -19.45 -17.80 -10.19
N LEU A 246 -18.87 -18.50 -9.22
CA LEU A 246 -19.55 -19.65 -8.58
C LEU A 246 -20.65 -19.22 -7.59
N ASN A 247 -20.71 -17.94 -7.23
CA ASN A 247 -21.68 -17.38 -6.29
C ASN A 247 -22.45 -16.17 -6.87
N LEU A 248 -22.70 -16.15 -8.19
CA LEU A 248 -23.35 -15.03 -8.90
C LEU A 248 -24.71 -14.62 -8.30
N ASN A 249 -25.47 -15.58 -7.82
CA ASN A 249 -26.77 -15.36 -7.22
C ASN A 249 -26.73 -14.49 -5.95
N ARG A 250 -25.58 -14.39 -5.28
CA ARG A 250 -25.40 -13.58 -4.07
C ARG A 250 -24.95 -12.16 -4.36
N ILE A 251 -24.47 -11.86 -5.56
CA ILE A 251 -23.94 -10.51 -5.91
C ILE A 251 -24.95 -9.40 -5.64
N PRO A 252 -26.23 -9.48 -6.07
CA PRO A 252 -27.17 -8.39 -5.81
C PRO A 252 -27.35 -8.11 -4.32
N SER A 253 -27.52 -9.16 -3.50
CA SER A 253 -27.68 -9.01 -2.04
C SER A 253 -26.42 -8.47 -1.37
N VAL A 254 -25.23 -8.84 -1.84
CA VAL A 254 -23.94 -8.32 -1.35
C VAL A 254 -23.80 -6.83 -1.64
N PHE A 255 -24.12 -6.37 -2.85
CA PHE A 255 -24.09 -4.95 -3.16
C PHE A 255 -25.11 -4.15 -2.33
N VAL A 256 -26.32 -4.68 -2.13
CA VAL A 256 -27.29 -4.09 -1.21
C VAL A 256 -26.72 -3.99 0.20
N SER A 257 -26.10 -5.06 0.72
CA SER A 257 -25.52 -5.05 2.06
C SER A 257 -24.35 -4.06 2.21
N ILE A 258 -23.55 -3.85 1.14
CA ILE A 258 -22.50 -2.82 1.13
C ILE A 258 -23.11 -1.42 1.19
N LEU A 259 -24.09 -1.13 0.36
CA LEU A 259 -24.74 0.19 0.32
C LEU A 259 -25.53 0.48 1.59
N GLU A 260 -26.35 -0.47 2.04
CA GLU A 260 -27.11 -0.32 3.29
C GLU A 260 -26.18 -0.24 4.50
N GLY A 261 -25.17 -1.11 4.58
CA GLY A 261 -24.18 -1.10 5.66
C GLY A 261 -23.32 0.15 5.70
N ALA A 262 -23.18 0.89 4.59
CA ALA A 262 -22.44 2.15 4.56
C ALA A 262 -23.11 3.25 5.38
N PHE A 263 -24.44 3.25 5.41
CA PHE A 263 -25.23 4.30 6.07
C PHE A 263 -26.00 3.77 7.30
N ARG A 264 -26.33 2.48 7.33
CA ARG A 264 -27.05 1.79 8.40
C ARG A 264 -26.39 0.46 8.77
N PRO A 265 -25.15 0.46 9.29
CA PRO A 265 -24.43 -0.79 9.56
C PRO A 265 -25.14 -1.70 10.56
N SER A 266 -25.92 -1.14 11.50
CA SER A 266 -26.74 -1.90 12.46
C SER A 266 -27.79 -2.78 11.79
N ALA A 267 -28.38 -2.35 10.68
CA ALA A 267 -29.37 -3.12 9.93
C ALA A 267 -28.78 -4.39 9.30
N VAL A 268 -27.51 -4.34 8.90
CA VAL A 268 -26.81 -5.46 8.25
C VAL A 268 -26.13 -6.39 9.27
N THR A 269 -25.75 -5.87 10.45
CA THR A 269 -24.99 -6.61 11.46
C THR A 269 -25.80 -7.03 12.67
N GLY A 270 -27.13 -6.88 12.62
CA GLY A 270 -28.00 -7.19 13.76
C GLY A 270 -27.74 -6.31 14.97
N GLY A 271 -27.30 -5.06 14.76
CA GLY A 271 -27.03 -4.09 15.82
C GLY A 271 -25.62 -4.12 16.41
N ILE A 272 -24.77 -5.08 16.04
CA ILE A 272 -23.40 -5.21 16.58
C ILE A 272 -22.54 -4.01 16.17
N VAL A 273 -22.60 -3.58 14.92
CA VAL A 273 -21.94 -2.34 14.46
C VAL A 273 -22.98 -1.21 14.48
N GLY A 274 -23.04 -0.49 15.59
CA GLY A 274 -24.11 0.46 15.86
C GLY A 274 -23.98 1.82 15.16
N SER A 275 -22.85 2.16 14.58
CA SER A 275 -22.56 3.52 14.12
C SER A 275 -22.01 3.58 12.70
N MET A 276 -22.63 4.40 11.84
CA MET A 276 -22.13 4.77 10.54
C MET A 276 -20.68 5.29 10.61
N LEU A 277 -20.33 6.05 11.66
CA LEU A 277 -18.98 6.56 11.87
C LEU A 277 -17.94 5.43 11.97
N MET A 278 -18.31 4.28 12.53
CA MET A 278 -17.42 3.10 12.59
C MET A 278 -17.14 2.55 11.19
N SER A 279 -18.17 2.43 10.35
CA SER A 279 -18.03 2.00 8.95
C SER A 279 -17.17 2.96 8.15
N VAL A 280 -17.40 4.28 8.28
CA VAL A 280 -16.56 5.33 7.67
C VAL A 280 -15.12 5.21 8.15
N LYS A 281 -14.90 5.19 9.47
CA LYS A 281 -13.56 5.15 10.07
C LYS A 281 -12.78 3.93 9.60
N LYS A 282 -13.38 2.75 9.61
CA LYS A 282 -12.70 1.50 9.22
C LYS A 282 -12.48 1.41 7.72
N GLY A 283 -13.47 1.81 6.90
CA GLY A 283 -13.34 1.82 5.46
C GLY A 283 -12.25 2.80 4.98
N VAL A 284 -12.29 4.03 5.45
CA VAL A 284 -11.32 5.07 5.09
C VAL A 284 -9.92 4.70 5.55
N SER A 285 -9.75 4.35 6.82
CA SER A 285 -8.44 4.00 7.38
C SER A 285 -7.80 2.82 6.63
N ARG A 286 -8.56 1.77 6.34
CA ARG A 286 -8.04 0.60 5.64
C ARG A 286 -7.84 0.84 4.15
N GLY A 287 -8.65 1.71 3.52
CA GLY A 287 -8.44 2.18 2.16
C GLY A 287 -7.11 2.93 2.01
N ILE A 288 -6.86 3.93 2.88
CA ILE A 288 -5.62 4.70 2.89
C ILE A 288 -4.42 3.81 3.22
N PHE A 289 -4.55 2.92 4.20
CA PHE A 289 -3.49 1.99 4.56
C PHE A 289 -3.09 1.07 3.40
N SER A 290 -4.06 0.65 2.57
CA SER A 290 -3.82 -0.18 1.40
C SER A 290 -3.14 0.58 0.27
N ASN A 291 -3.73 1.70 -0.18
CA ASN A 291 -3.27 2.42 -1.37
C ASN A 291 -2.20 3.49 -1.09
N GLU A 292 -1.90 3.76 0.18
CA GLU A 292 -0.90 4.73 0.65
C GLU A 292 -1.08 6.16 0.10
N ALA A 293 -2.27 6.53 -0.39
CA ALA A 293 -2.53 7.87 -0.89
C ALA A 293 -2.63 8.87 0.27
N GLY A 294 -1.80 9.89 0.24
CA GLY A 294 -1.64 10.86 1.33
C GLY A 294 -0.48 10.53 2.28
N LEU A 295 0.08 9.31 2.22
CA LEU A 295 1.29 8.95 2.96
C LEU A 295 2.58 9.41 2.25
N GLY A 296 2.54 9.55 0.91
CA GLY A 296 3.68 10.01 0.11
C GLY A 296 4.65 8.92 -0.32
N THR A 297 4.58 7.74 0.27
CA THR A 297 5.54 6.64 0.12
C THR A 297 5.70 6.16 -1.31
N GLY A 298 4.60 5.85 -2.01
CA GLY A 298 4.63 5.37 -3.40
C GLY A 298 5.31 6.34 -4.37
N SER A 299 5.27 7.63 -4.08
CA SER A 299 5.92 8.65 -4.90
C SER A 299 7.46 8.52 -4.95
N ILE A 300 8.07 7.86 -3.96
CA ILE A 300 9.51 7.58 -3.89
C ILE A 300 9.92 6.64 -5.04
N ALA A 301 9.16 5.58 -5.30
CA ALA A 301 9.42 4.67 -6.42
C ALA A 301 9.22 5.36 -7.76
N HIS A 302 8.14 6.15 -7.89
CA HIS A 302 7.85 6.89 -9.12
C HIS A 302 8.89 7.95 -9.45
N ALA A 303 9.55 8.55 -8.46
CA ALA A 303 10.62 9.52 -8.66
C ALA A 303 11.86 8.93 -9.35
N CYS A 304 12.07 7.60 -9.25
CA CYS A 304 13.17 6.90 -9.93
C CYS A 304 12.91 6.67 -11.44
N ALA A 305 11.72 7.07 -11.94
CA ALA A 305 11.34 6.84 -13.35
C ALA A 305 12.09 7.77 -14.31
N ASP A 306 12.63 7.17 -15.39
CA ASP A 306 13.23 7.91 -16.52
C ASP A 306 12.15 8.58 -17.35
N THR A 307 11.72 9.76 -16.92
CA THR A 307 10.70 10.54 -17.61
C THR A 307 10.87 12.04 -17.39
N LYS A 308 10.73 12.81 -18.48
CA LYS A 308 10.68 14.28 -18.46
C LYS A 308 9.25 14.82 -18.32
N LYS A 309 8.25 13.95 -18.12
CA LYS A 309 6.82 14.33 -18.11
C LYS A 309 6.17 13.97 -16.79
N PRO A 310 6.28 14.84 -15.75
CA PRO A 310 5.79 14.56 -14.38
C PRO A 310 4.31 14.19 -14.36
N VAL A 311 3.46 14.96 -15.06
CA VAL A 311 2.01 14.72 -15.12
C VAL A 311 1.69 13.36 -15.76
N LYS A 312 2.47 12.94 -16.76
CA LYS A 312 2.28 11.61 -17.36
C LYS A 312 2.59 10.49 -16.36
N GLN A 313 3.62 10.67 -15.53
CA GLN A 313 3.91 9.72 -14.44
C GLN A 313 2.84 9.80 -13.36
N GLY A 314 2.31 10.99 -13.05
CA GLY A 314 1.18 11.16 -12.16
C GLY A 314 -0.06 10.34 -12.55
N MET A 315 -0.31 10.14 -13.86
CA MET A 315 -1.40 9.27 -14.33
C MET A 315 -1.24 7.82 -13.88
N PHE A 316 0.00 7.33 -13.74
CA PHE A 316 0.26 5.99 -13.17
C PHE A 316 -0.16 5.91 -11.70
N GLY A 317 -0.04 7.02 -10.93
CA GLY A 317 -0.54 7.07 -9.56
C GLY A 317 -2.06 6.91 -9.46
N ILE A 318 -2.83 7.43 -10.43
CA ILE A 318 -4.27 7.18 -10.53
C ILE A 318 -4.53 5.68 -10.76
N PHE A 319 -3.81 5.07 -11.69
CA PHE A 319 -3.91 3.63 -11.98
C PHE A 319 -3.54 2.77 -10.78
N GLU A 320 -2.49 3.16 -10.04
CA GLU A 320 -2.03 2.46 -8.83
C GLU A 320 -3.15 2.35 -7.80
N VAL A 321 -3.74 3.47 -7.38
CA VAL A 321 -4.82 3.49 -6.38
C VAL A 321 -6.07 2.77 -6.89
N PHE A 322 -6.40 2.91 -8.18
CA PHE A 322 -7.51 2.20 -8.79
C PHE A 322 -7.29 0.68 -8.73
N THR A 323 -6.13 0.20 -9.13
CA THR A 323 -5.82 -1.23 -9.14
C THR A 323 -5.79 -1.80 -7.72
N ASP A 324 -5.14 -1.10 -6.79
CA ASP A 324 -5.04 -1.51 -5.40
C ASP A 324 -6.41 -1.62 -4.73
N THR A 325 -7.17 -0.54 -4.70
CA THR A 325 -8.37 -0.46 -3.86
C THR A 325 -9.64 -0.77 -4.63
N ILE A 326 -9.85 -0.16 -5.81
CA ILE A 326 -11.10 -0.42 -6.56
C ILE A 326 -11.12 -1.83 -7.14
N VAL A 327 -9.98 -2.38 -7.57
CA VAL A 327 -9.94 -3.73 -8.11
C VAL A 327 -9.65 -4.76 -7.01
N ILE A 328 -8.45 -4.78 -6.44
CA ILE A 328 -8.01 -5.87 -5.56
C ILE A 328 -8.80 -5.91 -4.26
N CYS A 329 -8.95 -4.77 -3.54
CA CYS A 329 -9.72 -4.77 -2.29
C CYS A 329 -11.21 -5.09 -2.51
N THR A 330 -11.80 -4.64 -3.63
CA THR A 330 -13.19 -5.00 -3.97
C THR A 330 -13.34 -6.50 -4.23
N LEU A 331 -12.41 -7.09 -4.97
CA LEU A 331 -12.42 -8.55 -5.20
C LEU A 331 -12.31 -9.32 -3.88
N THR A 332 -11.43 -8.91 -2.98
CA THR A 332 -11.33 -9.51 -1.63
C THR A 332 -12.65 -9.39 -0.87
N ALA A 333 -13.27 -8.21 -0.88
CA ALA A 333 -14.56 -7.99 -0.22
C ALA A 333 -15.66 -8.91 -0.81
N LEU A 334 -15.70 -9.04 -2.13
CA LEU A 334 -16.64 -9.92 -2.80
C LEU A 334 -16.37 -11.40 -2.50
N VAL A 335 -15.10 -11.83 -2.42
CA VAL A 335 -14.76 -13.19 -1.98
C VAL A 335 -15.33 -13.48 -0.60
N ILE A 336 -15.12 -12.57 0.37
CA ILE A 336 -15.64 -12.73 1.73
C ILE A 336 -17.17 -12.76 1.74
N LEU A 337 -17.81 -11.79 1.11
CA LEU A 337 -19.25 -11.58 1.22
C LEU A 337 -20.07 -12.54 0.35
N CYS A 338 -19.59 -12.90 -0.86
CA CYS A 338 -20.29 -13.81 -1.76
C CYS A 338 -20.11 -15.29 -1.38
N SER A 339 -18.98 -15.69 -0.77
CA SER A 339 -18.77 -17.08 -0.35
C SER A 339 -19.72 -17.54 0.75
N GLY A 340 -20.27 -16.61 1.52
CA GLY A 340 -21.13 -16.90 2.68
C GLY A 340 -20.36 -17.35 3.90
N THR A 341 -19.08 -17.02 3.98
CA THR A 341 -18.29 -17.26 5.19
C THR A 341 -18.91 -16.55 6.40
N SER A 342 -18.86 -17.19 7.55
CA SER A 342 -19.35 -16.61 8.79
C SER A 342 -18.44 -15.47 9.23
N ILE A 343 -19.03 -14.30 9.46
CA ILE A 343 -18.31 -13.09 9.91
C ILE A 343 -18.72 -12.80 11.34
N THR A 344 -17.74 -12.82 12.25
CA THR A 344 -17.97 -12.39 13.65
C THR A 344 -17.78 -10.88 13.73
N TYR A 345 -18.89 -10.14 13.54
CA TYR A 345 -18.85 -8.69 13.60
C TYR A 345 -18.43 -8.18 14.99
N GLY A 346 -17.74 -7.03 15.00
CA GLY A 346 -17.23 -6.41 16.24
C GLY A 346 -15.90 -7.00 16.72
N GLN A 347 -15.43 -8.09 16.16
CA GLN A 347 -14.14 -8.70 16.47
C GLN A 347 -13.13 -8.48 15.34
N ALA A 348 -11.85 -8.36 15.71
CA ALA A 348 -10.80 -8.22 14.71
C ALA A 348 -10.69 -9.50 13.88
N ALA A 349 -10.63 -9.34 12.57
CA ALA A 349 -10.37 -10.42 11.62
C ALA A 349 -9.17 -10.05 10.75
N GLY A 350 -8.46 -11.07 10.29
CA GLY A 350 -7.30 -10.95 9.43
C GLY A 350 -7.47 -11.73 8.12
N ALA A 351 -6.37 -12.21 7.57
CA ALA A 351 -6.35 -12.95 6.32
C ALA A 351 -7.14 -14.28 6.39
N GLU A 352 -7.29 -14.85 7.58
CA GLU A 352 -8.04 -16.10 7.82
C GLU A 352 -9.48 -16.01 7.33
N LEU A 353 -10.13 -14.84 7.46
CA LEU A 353 -11.50 -14.63 6.98
C LEU A 353 -11.56 -14.69 5.44
N THR A 354 -10.59 -14.11 4.75
CA THR A 354 -10.49 -14.18 3.29
C THR A 354 -10.18 -15.61 2.83
N ILE A 355 -9.25 -16.28 3.49
CA ILE A 355 -8.88 -17.68 3.21
C ILE A 355 -10.11 -18.59 3.38
N SER A 356 -10.90 -18.38 4.45
CA SER A 356 -12.16 -19.10 4.67
C SER A 356 -13.12 -18.90 3.51
N GLY A 357 -13.25 -17.70 2.96
CA GLY A 357 -14.07 -17.42 1.79
C GLY A 357 -13.65 -18.22 0.55
N PHE A 358 -12.37 -18.33 0.29
CA PHE A 358 -11.84 -19.18 -0.77
C PHE A 358 -12.08 -20.67 -0.50
N THR A 359 -11.81 -21.12 0.73
CA THR A 359 -11.93 -22.52 1.13
C THR A 359 -13.37 -23.01 1.06
N LEU A 360 -14.35 -22.21 1.45
CA LEU A 360 -15.77 -22.56 1.33
C LEU A 360 -16.20 -22.77 -0.13
N THR A 361 -15.60 -22.03 -1.05
CA THR A 361 -15.96 -22.13 -2.48
C THR A 361 -15.22 -23.25 -3.20
N TYR A 362 -13.91 -23.39 -2.96
CA TYR A 362 -13.05 -24.29 -3.72
C TYR A 362 -12.67 -25.58 -2.97
N GLY A 363 -12.90 -25.65 -1.65
CA GLY A 363 -12.43 -26.73 -0.80
C GLY A 363 -11.01 -26.48 -0.25
N ASN A 364 -10.55 -27.39 0.61
CA ASN A 364 -9.31 -27.22 1.38
C ASN A 364 -8.03 -27.11 0.53
N TRP A 365 -8.03 -27.65 -0.68
CA TRP A 365 -6.85 -27.60 -1.55
C TRP A 365 -6.42 -26.18 -1.93
N VAL A 366 -7.35 -25.21 -1.93
CA VAL A 366 -7.06 -23.81 -2.25
C VAL A 366 -6.17 -23.14 -1.21
N SER A 367 -6.02 -23.73 -0.01
CA SER A 367 -5.16 -23.20 1.04
C SER A 367 -3.70 -23.05 0.59
N LEU A 368 -3.20 -23.93 -0.27
CA LEU A 368 -1.87 -23.79 -0.88
C LEU A 368 -1.77 -22.59 -1.82
N LEU A 369 -2.81 -22.37 -2.66
CA LEU A 369 -2.84 -21.26 -3.59
C LEU A 369 -2.98 -19.91 -2.88
N THR A 370 -3.79 -19.86 -1.83
CA THR A 370 -3.95 -18.64 -1.02
C THR A 370 -2.68 -18.34 -0.22
N ALA A 371 -2.01 -19.35 0.34
CA ALA A 371 -0.70 -19.19 0.98
C ALA A 371 0.35 -18.67 -0.01
N PHE A 372 0.38 -19.20 -1.23
CA PHE A 372 1.27 -18.73 -2.29
C PHE A 372 0.98 -17.28 -2.69
N ALA A 373 -0.30 -16.90 -2.85
CA ALA A 373 -0.69 -15.52 -3.12
C ALA A 373 -0.23 -14.58 -2.00
N MET A 374 -0.44 -14.97 -0.73
CA MET A 374 0.03 -14.21 0.44
C MET A 374 1.55 -14.04 0.46
N CYS A 375 2.29 -15.10 0.12
CA CYS A 375 3.75 -15.01 -0.01
C CYS A 375 4.16 -14.00 -1.08
N CYS A 376 3.54 -14.03 -2.27
CA CYS A 376 3.85 -13.09 -3.34
C CYS A 376 3.55 -11.65 -2.93
N PHE A 377 2.40 -11.38 -2.33
CA PHE A 377 1.97 -10.05 -1.90
C PHE A 377 2.85 -9.51 -0.78
N ALA A 378 3.08 -10.30 0.25
CA ALA A 378 3.93 -9.87 1.36
C ALA A 378 5.39 -9.69 0.93
N PHE A 379 5.92 -10.59 0.11
CA PHE A 379 7.29 -10.49 -0.38
C PHE A 379 7.51 -9.27 -1.28
N SER A 380 6.57 -8.99 -2.19
CA SER A 380 6.64 -7.77 -3.01
C SER A 380 6.62 -6.50 -2.15
N THR A 381 5.81 -6.48 -1.09
CA THR A 381 5.74 -5.36 -0.14
C THR A 381 7.07 -5.15 0.58
N ILE A 382 7.74 -6.22 1.02
CA ILE A 382 9.08 -6.13 1.63
C ILE A 382 10.07 -5.45 0.67
N LEU A 383 10.04 -5.79 -0.62
CA LEU A 383 10.94 -5.20 -1.61
C LEU A 383 10.64 -3.71 -1.85
N GLY A 384 9.37 -3.35 -2.03
CA GLY A 384 8.96 -1.96 -2.25
C GLY A 384 9.29 -1.05 -1.05
N TRP A 385 8.95 -1.49 0.16
CA TRP A 385 9.27 -0.76 1.38
C TRP A 385 10.78 -0.71 1.69
N GLY A 386 11.53 -1.75 1.29
CA GLY A 386 12.99 -1.73 1.35
C GLY A 386 13.59 -0.58 0.53
N LEU A 387 13.05 -0.31 -0.67
CA LEU A 387 13.44 0.85 -1.46
C LEU A 387 13.07 2.16 -0.76
N TYR A 388 11.86 2.27 -0.19
CA TYR A 388 11.43 3.49 0.50
C TYR A 388 12.34 3.82 1.68
N GLY A 389 12.66 2.82 2.52
CA GLY A 389 13.58 2.98 3.63
C GLY A 389 14.98 3.36 3.19
N ALA A 390 15.49 2.73 2.12
CA ALA A 390 16.79 3.05 1.55
C ALA A 390 16.89 4.52 1.10
N ARG A 391 15.83 5.04 0.46
CA ARG A 391 15.78 6.45 0.04
C ARG A 391 15.60 7.43 1.21
N CYS A 392 14.87 7.04 2.24
CA CYS A 392 14.75 7.83 3.47
C CYS A 392 16.08 7.93 4.23
N ILE A 393 16.79 6.82 4.40
CA ILE A 393 18.07 6.80 5.10
C ILE A 393 19.17 7.54 4.30
N GLU A 394 19.13 7.42 2.97
CA GLU A 394 20.01 8.16 2.07
C GLU A 394 19.84 9.68 2.23
N PHE A 395 18.59 10.14 2.30
CA PHE A 395 18.28 11.56 2.49
C PHE A 395 18.74 12.11 3.85
N LEU A 396 18.59 11.29 4.92
CA LEU A 396 18.99 11.71 6.28
C LEU A 396 20.51 11.76 6.48
N PHE A 397 21.26 10.84 5.87
CA PHE A 397 22.67 10.64 6.13
C PHE A 397 23.51 10.70 4.84
N SER A 398 23.58 9.58 4.13
CA SER A 398 24.29 9.49 2.84
C SER A 398 24.01 8.13 2.17
N GLU A 399 24.32 8.05 0.87
CA GLU A 399 24.27 6.82 0.07
C GLU A 399 25.14 5.69 0.64
N ARG A 400 26.28 6.02 1.30
CA ARG A 400 27.19 5.01 1.85
C ARG A 400 26.52 4.13 2.90
N ILE A 401 25.60 4.71 3.68
CA ILE A 401 24.88 4.02 4.77
C ILE A 401 23.78 3.11 4.21
N THR A 402 23.29 3.36 3.00
CA THR A 402 22.18 2.62 2.39
C THR A 402 22.44 1.12 2.32
N LYS A 403 23.66 0.69 1.99
CA LYS A 403 24.01 -0.74 1.94
C LYS A 403 23.92 -1.43 3.30
N TYR A 404 24.40 -0.77 4.34
CA TYR A 404 24.31 -1.29 5.72
C TYR A 404 22.87 -1.33 6.20
N PHE A 405 22.09 -0.30 5.86
CA PHE A 405 20.66 -0.27 6.13
C PHE A 405 19.92 -1.42 5.44
N MET A 406 20.19 -1.69 4.15
CA MET A 406 19.56 -2.79 3.42
C MET A 406 19.92 -4.16 4.02
N ALA A 407 21.16 -4.34 4.48
CA ALA A 407 21.58 -5.56 5.17
C ALA A 407 20.84 -5.72 6.51
N ALA A 408 20.78 -4.66 7.31
CA ALA A 408 20.03 -4.67 8.57
C ALA A 408 18.53 -4.93 8.34
N TYR A 409 17.96 -4.28 7.33
CA TYR A 409 16.56 -4.48 6.93
C TYR A 409 16.28 -5.94 6.56
N ALA A 410 17.15 -6.57 5.78
CA ALA A 410 17.01 -7.98 5.43
C ALA A 410 17.07 -8.90 6.66
N LEU A 411 17.97 -8.61 7.63
CA LEU A 411 18.08 -9.40 8.87
C LEU A 411 16.85 -9.28 9.76
N VAL A 412 16.14 -8.14 9.74
CA VAL A 412 14.88 -7.97 10.49
C VAL A 412 13.79 -8.95 10.02
N ALA A 413 13.88 -9.51 8.81
CA ALA A 413 12.98 -10.58 8.38
C ALA A 413 13.03 -11.81 9.29
N ILE A 414 14.20 -12.15 9.85
CA ILE A 414 14.33 -13.26 10.81
C ILE A 414 13.58 -12.95 12.10
N LEU A 415 13.68 -11.71 12.60
CA LEU A 415 12.92 -11.26 13.77
C LEU A 415 11.41 -11.25 13.48
N GLY A 416 11.02 -10.79 12.29
CA GLY A 416 9.63 -10.81 11.83
C GLY A 416 9.02 -12.20 11.80
N ALA A 417 9.82 -13.21 11.47
CA ALA A 417 9.41 -14.61 11.45
C ALA A 417 9.25 -15.22 12.85
N THR A 418 10.08 -14.81 13.81
CA THR A 418 10.26 -15.55 15.08
C THR A 418 9.74 -14.81 16.31
N ALA A 419 9.58 -13.47 16.26
CA ALA A 419 9.20 -12.67 17.41
C ALA A 419 7.68 -12.42 17.49
N ASN A 420 7.20 -12.16 18.71
CA ASN A 420 5.86 -11.64 18.93
C ASN A 420 5.85 -10.12 18.65
N LEU A 421 5.20 -9.71 17.58
CA LEU A 421 5.31 -8.37 17.02
C LEU A 421 4.26 -7.36 17.51
N GLY A 422 3.38 -7.69 18.45
CA GLY A 422 2.21 -6.89 18.80
C GLY A 422 2.49 -5.39 19.00
N LEU A 423 3.39 -5.05 19.94
CA LEU A 423 3.76 -3.64 20.20
C LEU A 423 4.57 -3.02 19.05
N MET A 424 5.49 -3.79 18.47
CA MET A 424 6.31 -3.32 17.34
C MET A 424 5.44 -2.98 16.12
N TRP A 425 4.42 -3.78 15.85
CA TRP A 425 3.43 -3.49 14.80
C TRP A 425 2.72 -2.18 15.08
N SER A 426 2.15 -2.03 16.28
CA SER A 426 1.42 -0.83 16.66
C SER A 426 2.28 0.45 16.55
N ILE A 427 3.55 0.37 16.96
CA ILE A 427 4.50 1.49 16.83
C ILE A 427 4.78 1.80 15.34
N ALA A 428 5.03 0.79 14.52
CA ALA A 428 5.27 1.00 13.09
C ALA A 428 4.04 1.58 12.36
N GLU A 429 2.84 1.13 12.72
CA GLU A 429 1.57 1.68 12.20
C GLU A 429 1.40 3.15 12.59
N THR A 430 1.81 3.52 13.81
CA THR A 430 1.79 4.91 14.29
C THR A 430 2.73 5.79 13.47
N PHE A 431 3.97 5.37 13.25
CA PHE A 431 4.91 6.12 12.42
C PHE A 431 4.49 6.20 10.95
N ASN A 432 3.87 5.15 10.44
CA ASN A 432 3.28 5.16 9.10
C ASN A 432 2.23 6.27 8.96
N GLY A 433 1.34 6.39 9.93
CA GLY A 433 0.35 7.48 9.95
C GLY A 433 0.98 8.86 10.14
N LEU A 434 2.04 8.98 10.95
CA LEU A 434 2.77 10.23 11.17
C LEU A 434 3.43 10.77 9.89
N MET A 435 3.84 9.90 8.96
CA MET A 435 4.39 10.32 7.66
C MET A 435 3.38 11.14 6.84
N ALA A 436 2.07 10.91 7.01
CA ALA A 436 1.05 11.66 6.30
C ALA A 436 1.09 13.16 6.62
N ILE A 437 1.41 13.55 7.85
CA ILE A 437 1.36 14.94 8.29
C ILE A 437 2.28 15.84 7.43
N PRO A 438 3.61 15.62 7.38
CA PRO A 438 4.51 16.43 6.56
C PRO A 438 4.14 16.37 5.07
N ASN A 439 3.68 15.22 4.59
CA ASN A 439 3.27 15.05 3.20
C ASN A 439 2.03 15.86 2.85
N LEU A 440 0.97 15.80 3.66
CA LEU A 440 -0.28 16.54 3.40
C LEU A 440 -0.07 18.05 3.45
N ILE A 441 0.75 18.55 4.38
CA ILE A 441 1.14 19.97 4.45
C ILE A 441 1.82 20.37 3.13
N ALA A 442 2.78 19.56 2.67
CA ALA A 442 3.49 19.86 1.43
C ALA A 442 2.57 19.83 0.21
N LEU A 443 1.67 18.85 0.10
CA LEU A 443 0.70 18.76 -0.99
C LEU A 443 -0.24 19.96 -1.03
N PHE A 444 -0.69 20.40 0.14
CA PHE A 444 -1.53 21.60 0.25
C PHE A 444 -0.79 22.84 -0.25
N LEU A 445 0.43 23.07 0.24
CA LEU A 445 1.26 24.21 -0.13
C LEU A 445 1.70 24.18 -1.60
N LEU A 446 2.00 23.01 -2.16
CA LEU A 446 2.44 22.82 -3.55
C LEU A 446 1.28 22.57 -4.52
N SER A 447 0.03 22.62 -4.06
CA SER A 447 -1.15 22.37 -4.90
C SER A 447 -1.24 23.29 -6.13
N GLY A 448 -0.76 24.54 -5.99
CA GLY A 448 -0.66 25.49 -7.10
C GLY A 448 0.24 24.95 -8.22
N LYS A 449 1.41 24.38 -7.86
CA LYS A 449 2.35 23.79 -8.82
C LYS A 449 1.77 22.56 -9.53
N VAL A 450 1.04 21.72 -8.81
CA VAL A 450 0.33 20.57 -9.42
C VAL A 450 -0.66 21.04 -10.49
N VAL A 451 -1.44 22.09 -10.21
CA VAL A 451 -2.42 22.64 -11.15
C VAL A 451 -1.74 23.27 -12.35
N GLU A 452 -0.66 24.02 -12.15
CA GLU A 452 0.16 24.63 -13.21
C GLU A 452 0.67 23.53 -14.18
N LEU A 453 1.40 22.56 -13.66
CA LEU A 453 1.95 21.45 -14.45
C LEU A 453 0.87 20.68 -15.20
N THR A 454 -0.28 20.48 -14.57
CA THR A 454 -1.43 19.78 -15.18
C THR A 454 -2.00 20.58 -16.36
N LYS A 455 -2.16 21.90 -16.21
CA LYS A 455 -2.63 22.79 -17.28
C LYS A 455 -1.66 22.80 -18.46
N GLU A 456 -0.37 23.03 -18.20
CA GLU A 456 0.68 23.03 -19.23
C GLU A 456 0.69 21.72 -20.03
N TYR A 457 0.59 20.60 -19.34
CA TYR A 457 0.61 19.28 -19.97
C TYR A 457 -0.58 19.05 -20.91
N PHE A 458 -1.79 19.44 -20.52
CA PHE A 458 -3.01 19.20 -21.30
C PHE A 458 -3.32 20.32 -22.31
N SER A 459 -2.79 21.54 -22.15
CA SER A 459 -2.90 22.61 -23.14
C SER A 459 -2.00 22.41 -24.36
N GLY A 460 -1.06 21.49 -24.28
CA GLY A 460 -0.09 21.23 -25.35
C GLY A 460 1.19 22.07 -25.28
N GLU A 461 1.27 23.04 -24.37
CA GLU A 461 2.47 23.86 -24.15
C GLU A 461 3.66 23.06 -23.59
N GLY A 462 3.39 21.93 -22.92
CA GLY A 462 4.41 20.99 -22.42
C GLY A 462 5.02 20.06 -23.50
N LYS A 463 4.73 20.26 -24.79
CA LYS A 463 5.33 19.43 -25.87
C LYS A 463 6.70 19.90 -26.32
N THR A 464 7.14 21.07 -25.86
CA THR A 464 8.36 21.77 -26.32
C THR A 464 9.49 21.89 -25.28
N ARG A 465 9.38 21.21 -24.13
CA ARG A 465 10.47 21.19 -23.13
C ARG A 465 10.98 19.79 -22.83
#